data_8abd205493b85bd530a96206c97eea32
#
_entry.id   8abd205493b85bd530a96206c97eea32
#
_cell.length_a   1.000
_cell.length_b   1.000
_cell.length_c   1.000
_cell.angle_alpha   90.00
_cell.angle_beta   90.00
_cell.angle_gamma   90.00
#
_symmetry.space_group_name_H-M   'P 1'
#
loop_
_entity.id
_entity.type
_entity.pdbx_description
1 polymer ?
#
loop_
_entity_poly.entity_id
_entity_poly.type
_entity_poly.pdbx_seq_one_letter_code
_entity_poly.pdbx_strand_id
1 'polypeptide(L)'
;SITVDGNAIGKESRIAVSYLPDKTYLPDWIKVNDIIKMFSDFYENFDPAKAMDMLSKLNINGNERLKTLSKGTKEKVQLILVMSRNAKLYLLDPAARDYILNTIITTYNPDASVVISTHLISDIERVLDEAIFINNGHIVLHDTVDNIREKEGKSVDGYFREVFKC
;
A
#
# COMPACT_ATOMS: atom_id res chain seq x y z
N SER A 1 -13.99 17.82 9.27
CA SER A 1 -14.60 16.89 8.29
C SER A 1 -13.49 16.15 7.52
N ILE A 2 -13.76 14.93 7.10
CA ILE A 2 -12.85 14.15 6.23
C ILE A 2 -13.55 13.98 4.89
N THR A 3 -12.82 14.26 3.80
CA THR A 3 -13.30 14.02 2.44
C THR A 3 -12.21 13.29 1.65
N VAL A 4 -12.62 12.49 0.66
CA VAL A 4 -11.72 11.82 -0.28
C VAL A 4 -12.19 12.15 -1.69
N ASP A 5 -11.31 12.71 -2.51
CA ASP A 5 -11.64 13.16 -3.88
C ASP A 5 -12.89 14.07 -3.89
N GLY A 6 -12.98 15.00 -2.91
CA GLY A 6 -14.11 15.91 -2.71
C GLY A 6 -15.38 15.29 -2.12
N ASN A 7 -15.45 13.97 -1.96
CA ASN A 7 -16.61 13.25 -1.45
C ASN A 7 -16.52 13.03 0.05
N ALA A 8 -17.65 13.17 0.76
CA ALA A 8 -17.76 12.76 2.16
C ALA A 8 -17.59 11.24 2.30
N ILE A 9 -17.29 10.79 3.52
CA ILE A 9 -17.14 9.35 3.79
C ILE A 9 -18.45 8.62 3.47
N GLY A 10 -18.39 7.69 2.52
CA GLY A 10 -19.55 6.96 2.02
C GLY A 10 -19.17 5.94 0.93
N LYS A 11 -20.10 5.64 0.02
CA LYS A 11 -19.90 4.67 -1.07
C LYS A 11 -18.79 5.15 -2.01
N GLU A 12 -18.87 6.40 -2.48
CA GLU A 12 -17.92 7.00 -3.41
C GLU A 12 -16.50 7.04 -2.86
N SER A 13 -16.33 7.45 -1.62
CA SER A 13 -15.00 7.45 -0.97
C SER A 13 -14.41 6.05 -0.82
N ARG A 14 -15.25 5.01 -0.59
CA ARG A 14 -14.79 3.61 -0.52
C ARG A 14 -14.34 3.07 -1.88
N ILE A 15 -14.96 3.53 -2.97
CA ILE A 15 -14.51 3.21 -4.33
C ILE A 15 -13.17 3.89 -4.60
N ALA A 16 -13.02 5.14 -4.18
CA ALA A 16 -11.81 5.93 -4.40
C ALA A 16 -10.60 5.45 -3.60
N VAL A 17 -10.79 4.73 -2.48
CA VAL A 17 -9.70 4.29 -1.59
C VAL A 17 -9.46 2.78 -1.72
N SER A 18 -8.20 2.40 -1.85
CA SER A 18 -7.72 1.02 -1.69
C SER A 18 -6.80 0.93 -0.48
N TYR A 19 -7.05 0.00 0.44
CA TYR A 19 -6.35 -0.09 1.71
C TYR A 19 -5.68 -1.45 1.90
N LEU A 20 -4.39 -1.42 2.25
CA LEU A 20 -3.59 -2.58 2.65
C LEU A 20 -3.26 -2.46 4.14
N PRO A 21 -3.88 -3.23 5.03
CA PRO A 21 -3.51 -3.26 6.44
C PRO A 21 -2.26 -4.12 6.69
N ASP A 22 -1.58 -3.87 7.81
CA ASP A 22 -0.45 -4.67 8.32
C ASP A 22 -0.81 -6.17 8.48
N LYS A 23 -2.02 -6.46 8.94
CA LYS A 23 -2.47 -7.84 9.15
C LYS A 23 -3.39 -8.32 8.04
N THR A 24 -3.20 -9.58 7.63
CA THR A 24 -4.12 -10.18 6.67
C THR A 24 -5.51 -10.35 7.28
N TYR A 25 -6.54 -9.95 6.52
CA TYR A 25 -7.95 -10.09 6.86
C TYR A 25 -8.66 -11.15 6.01
N LEU A 26 -7.90 -11.81 5.13
CA LEU A 26 -8.46 -12.78 4.19
C LEU A 26 -8.73 -14.12 4.88
N PRO A 27 -9.88 -14.78 4.60
CA PRO A 27 -10.21 -16.06 5.21
C PRO A 27 -9.29 -17.17 4.69
N ASP A 28 -8.72 -17.95 5.60
CA ASP A 28 -7.71 -18.96 5.30
C ASP A 28 -8.24 -20.15 4.45
N TRP A 29 -9.54 -20.42 4.47
CA TRP A 29 -10.16 -21.54 3.78
C TRP A 29 -10.40 -21.30 2.28
N ILE A 30 -10.39 -20.06 1.82
CA ILE A 30 -10.72 -19.68 0.44
C ILE A 30 -9.52 -19.90 -0.50
N LYS A 31 -9.78 -20.19 -1.76
CA LYS A 31 -8.74 -20.23 -2.81
C LYS A 31 -8.42 -18.83 -3.32
N VAL A 32 -7.20 -18.64 -3.80
CA VAL A 32 -6.74 -17.35 -4.35
C VAL A 32 -7.62 -16.88 -5.52
N ASN A 33 -7.96 -17.77 -6.46
CA ASN A 33 -8.85 -17.44 -7.58
C ASN A 33 -10.26 -17.05 -7.12
N ASP A 34 -10.78 -17.69 -6.08
CA ASP A 34 -12.11 -17.39 -5.56
C ASP A 34 -12.15 -16.01 -4.87
N ILE A 35 -11.03 -15.61 -4.22
CA ILE A 35 -10.89 -14.25 -3.66
C ILE A 35 -10.85 -13.20 -4.78
N ILE A 36 -10.09 -13.45 -5.85
CA ILE A 36 -10.05 -12.53 -7.00
C ILE A 36 -11.44 -12.34 -7.59
N LYS A 37 -12.19 -13.44 -7.76
CA LYS A 37 -13.57 -13.38 -8.22
C LYS A 37 -14.44 -12.58 -7.27
N MET A 38 -14.34 -12.84 -5.96
CA MET A 38 -15.10 -12.10 -4.94
C MET A 38 -14.79 -10.60 -5.00
N PHE A 39 -13.53 -10.20 -5.14
CA PHE A 39 -13.16 -8.79 -5.28
C PHE A 39 -13.72 -8.17 -6.56
N SER A 40 -13.73 -8.91 -7.66
CA SER A 40 -14.35 -8.48 -8.92
C SER A 40 -15.86 -8.27 -8.79
N ASP A 41 -16.53 -9.10 -7.99
CA ASP A 41 -17.97 -8.98 -7.76
C ASP A 41 -18.33 -7.81 -6.81
N PHE A 42 -17.44 -7.48 -5.85
CA PHE A 42 -17.68 -6.44 -4.86
C PHE A 42 -17.20 -5.04 -5.26
N TYR A 43 -16.14 -4.94 -6.06
CA TYR A 43 -15.52 -3.67 -6.42
C TYR A 43 -15.58 -3.42 -7.93
N GLU A 44 -16.43 -2.51 -8.34
CA GLU A 44 -16.62 -2.12 -9.76
C GLU A 44 -15.29 -1.65 -10.41
N ASN A 45 -14.36 -1.12 -9.61
CA ASN A 45 -13.04 -0.65 -10.04
C ASN A 45 -11.93 -1.68 -9.91
N PHE A 46 -12.26 -2.98 -9.73
CA PHE A 46 -11.26 -4.04 -9.65
C PHE A 46 -10.94 -4.59 -11.05
N ASP A 47 -9.66 -4.75 -11.33
CA ASP A 47 -9.15 -5.33 -12.59
C ASP A 47 -8.68 -6.78 -12.33
N PRO A 48 -9.52 -7.78 -12.68
CA PRO A 48 -9.15 -9.18 -12.51
C PRO A 48 -8.01 -9.62 -13.45
N ALA A 49 -7.86 -8.99 -14.63
CA ALA A 49 -6.78 -9.32 -15.55
C ALA A 49 -5.42 -8.89 -14.97
N LYS A 50 -5.36 -7.69 -14.40
CA LYS A 50 -4.18 -7.20 -13.66
C LYS A 50 -3.84 -8.12 -12.48
N ALA A 51 -4.85 -8.55 -11.71
CA ALA A 51 -4.64 -9.47 -10.58
C ALA A 51 -4.03 -10.81 -11.04
N MET A 52 -4.54 -11.39 -12.11
CA MET A 52 -4.03 -12.65 -12.67
C MET A 52 -2.62 -12.52 -13.23
N ASP A 53 -2.29 -11.41 -13.91
CA ASP A 53 -0.94 -11.10 -14.38
C ASP A 53 0.05 -11.01 -13.21
N MET A 54 -0.33 -10.30 -12.13
CA MET A 54 0.49 -10.18 -10.93
C MET A 54 0.69 -11.54 -10.23
N LEU A 55 -0.33 -12.40 -10.15
CA LEU A 55 -0.18 -13.77 -9.63
C LEU A 55 0.85 -14.56 -10.42
N SER A 56 0.77 -14.48 -11.75
CA SER A 56 1.70 -15.16 -12.65
C SER A 56 3.15 -14.68 -12.45
N LYS A 57 3.36 -13.36 -12.42
CA LYS A 57 4.68 -12.73 -12.19
C LYS A 57 5.31 -13.10 -10.84
N LEU A 58 4.49 -13.31 -9.82
CA LEU A 58 4.94 -13.70 -8.48
C LEU A 58 4.95 -15.22 -8.26
N ASN A 59 4.67 -16.01 -9.31
CA ASN A 59 4.60 -17.49 -9.27
C ASN A 59 3.65 -18.01 -8.17
N ILE A 60 2.47 -17.40 -8.03
CA ILE A 60 1.46 -17.82 -7.07
C ILE A 60 0.38 -18.63 -7.78
N ASN A 61 0.16 -19.87 -7.30
CA ASN A 61 -0.86 -20.74 -7.86
C ASN A 61 -2.26 -20.34 -7.35
N GLY A 62 -3.10 -19.83 -8.26
CA GLY A 62 -4.47 -19.39 -7.93
C GLY A 62 -5.40 -20.47 -7.40
N ASN A 63 -5.09 -21.76 -7.61
CA ASN A 63 -5.90 -22.88 -7.12
C ASN A 63 -5.59 -23.30 -5.68
N GLU A 64 -4.52 -22.75 -5.09
CA GLU A 64 -4.19 -23.01 -3.69
C GLU A 64 -5.09 -22.24 -2.73
N ARG A 65 -5.31 -22.84 -1.55
CA ARG A 65 -6.02 -22.19 -0.46
C ARG A 65 -5.06 -21.31 0.34
N LEU A 66 -5.53 -20.19 0.88
CA LEU A 66 -4.69 -19.29 1.66
C LEU A 66 -4.02 -19.99 2.84
N LYS A 67 -4.70 -20.95 3.50
CA LYS A 67 -4.12 -21.70 4.64
C LYS A 67 -2.84 -22.47 4.29
N THR A 68 -2.65 -22.85 3.02
CA THR A 68 -1.46 -23.60 2.57
C THR A 68 -0.31 -22.68 2.17
N LEU A 69 -0.55 -21.38 2.02
CA LEU A 69 0.45 -20.40 1.62
C LEU A 69 1.30 -19.96 2.82
N SER A 70 2.57 -19.64 2.55
CA SER A 70 3.43 -18.99 3.55
C SER A 70 2.88 -17.61 3.93
N LYS A 71 3.27 -17.08 5.10
CA LYS A 71 2.90 -15.72 5.52
C LYS A 71 3.22 -14.69 4.43
N GLY A 72 4.44 -14.72 3.88
CA GLY A 72 4.85 -13.81 2.82
C GLY A 72 4.05 -13.96 1.53
N THR A 73 3.62 -15.17 1.17
CA THR A 73 2.76 -15.38 -0.02
C THR A 73 1.34 -14.85 0.22
N LYS A 74 0.79 -14.98 1.44
CA LYS A 74 -0.49 -14.37 1.81
C LYS A 74 -0.44 -12.84 1.70
N GLU A 75 0.64 -12.22 2.19
CA GLU A 75 0.89 -10.78 2.06
C GLU A 75 0.95 -10.34 0.58
N LYS A 76 1.62 -11.14 -0.28
CA LYS A 76 1.64 -10.89 -1.73
C LYS A 76 0.24 -10.95 -2.34
N VAL A 77 -0.57 -11.95 -2.01
CA VAL A 77 -1.96 -12.05 -2.49
C VAL A 77 -2.76 -10.83 -2.06
N GLN A 78 -2.64 -10.40 -0.80
CA GLN A 78 -3.34 -9.22 -0.30
C GLN A 78 -2.91 -7.94 -1.05
N LEU A 79 -1.61 -7.77 -1.30
CA LEU A 79 -1.10 -6.67 -2.10
C LEU A 79 -1.66 -6.68 -3.53
N ILE A 80 -1.69 -7.86 -4.19
CA ILE A 80 -2.28 -8.00 -5.53
C ILE A 80 -3.73 -7.51 -5.55
N LEU A 81 -4.55 -7.91 -4.57
CA LEU A 81 -5.94 -7.49 -4.49
C LEU A 81 -6.09 -5.96 -4.36
N VAL A 82 -5.25 -5.35 -3.53
CA VAL A 82 -5.24 -3.90 -3.32
C VAL A 82 -4.77 -3.15 -4.56
N MET A 83 -3.66 -3.57 -5.18
CA MET A 83 -3.06 -2.90 -6.34
C MET A 83 -3.82 -3.15 -7.65
N SER A 84 -4.70 -4.16 -7.68
CA SER A 84 -5.57 -4.44 -8.83
C SER A 84 -6.87 -3.64 -8.82
N ARG A 85 -7.10 -2.80 -7.82
CA ARG A 85 -8.16 -1.80 -7.85
C ARG A 85 -7.67 -0.53 -8.57
N ASN A 86 -8.54 0.10 -9.36
CA ASN A 86 -8.27 1.42 -9.93
C ASN A 86 -8.77 2.49 -8.95
N ALA A 87 -8.00 2.73 -7.89
CA ALA A 87 -8.30 3.68 -6.83
C ALA A 87 -7.63 5.03 -7.09
N LYS A 88 -8.15 6.10 -6.46
CA LYS A 88 -7.54 7.44 -6.44
C LYS A 88 -6.53 7.61 -5.32
N LEU A 89 -6.70 6.81 -4.26
CA LEU A 89 -5.84 6.83 -3.08
C LEU A 89 -5.56 5.40 -2.62
N TYR A 90 -4.29 5.06 -2.52
CA TYR A 90 -3.83 3.83 -1.89
C TYR A 90 -3.26 4.16 -0.51
N LEU A 91 -3.84 3.56 0.52
CA LEU A 91 -3.33 3.63 1.89
C LEU A 91 -2.68 2.29 2.22
N LEU A 92 -1.37 2.29 2.40
CA LEU A 92 -0.59 1.07 2.53
C LEU A 92 0.14 1.07 3.87
N ASP A 93 -0.12 0.04 4.69
CA ASP A 93 0.59 -0.24 5.94
C ASP A 93 1.27 -1.62 5.81
N PRO A 94 2.27 -1.73 4.92
CA PRO A 94 2.88 -3.02 4.62
C PRO A 94 3.82 -3.45 5.74
N ALA A 95 3.81 -4.74 6.08
CA ALA A 95 4.98 -5.34 6.71
C ALA A 95 6.17 -5.13 5.76
N ALA A 96 7.12 -4.27 6.14
CA ALA A 96 8.15 -3.77 5.26
C ALA A 96 9.02 -4.89 4.66
N ARG A 97 8.94 -5.04 3.35
CA ARG A 97 9.75 -5.97 2.55
C ARG A 97 9.99 -5.39 1.17
N ASP A 98 11.20 -5.48 0.68
CA ASP A 98 11.65 -4.93 -0.61
C ASP A 98 10.72 -5.26 -1.79
N TYR A 99 10.18 -6.49 -1.85
CA TYR A 99 9.30 -6.89 -2.94
C TYR A 99 7.95 -6.14 -2.96
N ILE A 100 7.44 -5.73 -1.79
CA ILE A 100 6.18 -4.97 -1.67
C ILE A 100 6.38 -3.60 -2.31
N LEU A 101 7.47 -2.93 -1.95
CA LEU A 101 7.81 -1.62 -2.47
C LEU A 101 8.02 -1.64 -3.99
N ASN A 102 8.79 -2.62 -4.49
CA ASN A 102 8.98 -2.80 -5.93
C ASN A 102 7.65 -3.04 -6.66
N THR A 103 6.76 -3.85 -6.07
CA THR A 103 5.44 -4.11 -6.66
C THR A 103 4.60 -2.83 -6.68
N ILE A 104 4.57 -2.06 -5.60
CA ILE A 104 3.84 -0.79 -5.53
C ILE A 104 4.33 0.16 -6.62
N ILE A 105 5.65 0.41 -6.68
CA ILE A 105 6.27 1.35 -7.62
C ILE A 105 6.01 0.97 -9.08
N THR A 106 6.02 -0.33 -9.39
CA THR A 106 5.85 -0.80 -10.77
C THR A 106 4.39 -0.97 -11.21
N THR A 107 3.43 -0.94 -10.28
CA THR A 107 2.03 -1.27 -10.58
C THR A 107 1.02 -0.19 -10.17
N TYR A 108 1.44 0.87 -9.44
CA TYR A 108 0.52 1.93 -9.06
C TYR A 108 0.04 2.73 -10.29
N ASN A 109 -1.14 3.32 -10.15
CA ASN A 109 -1.66 4.24 -11.15
C ASN A 109 -0.98 5.62 -10.95
N PRO A 110 -0.29 6.19 -11.96
CA PRO A 110 0.37 7.49 -11.83
C PRO A 110 -0.58 8.66 -11.55
N ASP A 111 -1.88 8.49 -11.83
CA ASP A 111 -2.92 9.48 -11.52
C ASP A 111 -3.49 9.33 -10.08
N ALA A 112 -2.93 8.42 -9.28
CA ALA A 112 -3.37 8.16 -7.92
C ALA A 112 -2.31 8.57 -6.90
N SER A 113 -2.77 8.94 -5.70
CA SER A 113 -1.89 9.16 -4.55
C SER A 113 -1.61 7.85 -3.83
N VAL A 114 -0.37 7.65 -3.40
CA VAL A 114 0.04 6.49 -2.57
C VAL A 114 0.56 7.01 -1.25
N VAL A 115 -0.06 6.60 -0.15
CA VAL A 115 0.38 6.90 1.22
C VAL A 115 0.86 5.60 1.86
N ILE A 116 2.10 5.57 2.30
CA ILE A 116 2.74 4.41 2.95
C ILE A 116 3.05 4.75 4.39
N SER A 117 2.47 3.98 5.32
CA SER A 117 2.83 4.03 6.74
C SER A 117 4.01 3.09 6.98
N THR A 118 5.14 3.61 7.46
CA THR A 118 6.33 2.79 7.73
C THR A 118 7.26 3.47 8.72
N HIS A 119 8.08 2.68 9.39
CA HIS A 119 9.23 3.12 10.17
C HIS A 119 10.56 2.77 9.49
N LEU A 120 10.53 2.10 8.34
CA LEU A 120 11.72 1.73 7.54
C LEU A 120 11.89 2.70 6.37
N ILE A 121 12.29 3.92 6.69
CA ILE A 121 12.36 5.03 5.73
C ILE A 121 13.46 4.79 4.71
N SER A 122 14.62 4.25 5.13
CA SER A 122 15.77 3.98 4.26
C SER A 122 15.41 3.17 3.00
N ASP A 123 14.42 2.29 3.10
CA ASP A 123 14.05 1.37 2.03
C ASP A 123 13.21 2.07 0.94
N ILE A 124 12.48 3.13 1.32
CA ILE A 124 11.53 3.81 0.43
C ILE A 124 11.92 5.26 0.09
N GLU A 125 12.86 5.86 0.81
CA GLU A 125 13.19 7.29 0.70
C GLU A 125 13.43 7.77 -0.73
N ARG A 126 14.02 6.92 -1.58
CA ARG A 126 14.36 7.27 -2.97
C ARG A 126 13.14 7.40 -3.92
N VAL A 127 11.97 6.98 -3.46
CA VAL A 127 10.73 6.99 -4.26
C VAL A 127 9.63 7.84 -3.63
N LEU A 128 9.94 8.52 -2.53
CA LEU A 128 8.99 9.41 -1.86
C LEU A 128 9.08 10.83 -2.46
N ASP A 129 7.92 11.42 -2.70
CA ASP A 129 7.79 12.86 -3.03
C ASP A 129 7.74 13.69 -1.75
N GLU A 130 6.96 13.23 -0.76
CA GLU A 130 6.69 13.93 0.49
C GLU A 130 6.83 13.00 1.69
N ALA A 131 7.14 13.57 2.86
CA ALA A 131 7.18 12.86 4.13
C ALA A 131 6.36 13.59 5.20
N ILE A 132 5.59 12.79 5.97
CA ILE A 132 4.84 13.27 7.12
C ILE A 132 5.34 12.53 8.35
N PHE A 133 5.90 13.25 9.34
CA PHE A 133 6.29 12.68 10.60
C PHE A 133 5.19 12.89 11.63
N ILE A 134 4.78 11.79 12.26
CA ILE A 134 3.70 11.80 13.26
C ILE A 134 4.27 11.33 14.61
N ASN A 135 4.02 12.11 15.66
CA ASN A 135 4.39 11.77 17.03
C ASN A 135 3.20 11.98 17.96
N ASN A 136 2.81 10.96 18.71
CA ASN A 136 1.69 11.00 19.67
C ASN A 136 0.39 11.61 19.07
N GLY A 137 0.09 11.27 17.80
CA GLY A 137 -1.10 11.77 17.10
C GLY A 137 -0.99 13.19 16.54
N HIS A 138 0.18 13.82 16.65
CA HIS A 138 0.44 15.14 16.09
C HIS A 138 1.42 15.07 14.92
N ILE A 139 1.14 15.85 13.87
CA ILE A 139 2.08 16.06 12.78
C ILE A 139 3.20 16.96 13.28
N VAL A 140 4.44 16.47 13.29
CA VAL A 140 5.64 17.21 13.67
C VAL A 140 6.42 17.73 12.46
N LEU A 141 6.22 17.10 11.30
CA LEU A 141 6.76 17.53 10.02
C LEU A 141 5.81 17.14 8.88
N HIS A 142 5.66 18.01 7.91
CA HIS A 142 5.12 17.72 6.59
C HIS A 142 5.87 18.58 5.58
N ASP A 143 6.70 17.96 4.74
CA ASP A 143 7.47 18.66 3.71
C ASP A 143 7.84 17.69 2.58
N THR A 144 8.29 18.24 1.44
CA THR A 144 8.84 17.43 0.36
C THR A 144 10.19 16.85 0.76
N VAL A 145 10.53 15.69 0.21
CA VAL A 145 11.81 15.01 0.46
C VAL A 145 12.99 15.92 0.07
N ASP A 146 12.88 16.63 -1.04
CA ASP A 146 13.92 17.55 -1.49
C ASP A 146 14.11 18.74 -0.53
N ASN A 147 13.02 19.34 -0.06
CA ASN A 147 13.10 20.39 0.95
C ASN A 147 13.74 19.94 2.25
N ILE A 148 13.40 18.72 2.72
CA ILE A 148 14.03 18.15 3.91
C ILE A 148 15.53 18.02 3.71
N ARG A 149 15.97 17.48 2.57
CA ARG A 149 17.39 17.33 2.25
C ARG A 149 18.13 18.65 2.18
N GLU A 150 17.52 19.66 1.55
CA GLU A 150 18.13 21.00 1.41
C GLU A 150 18.23 21.73 2.75
N LYS A 151 17.16 21.72 3.55
CA LYS A 151 17.11 22.45 4.82
C LYS A 151 17.96 21.81 5.92
N GLU A 152 17.89 20.48 6.02
CA GLU A 152 18.50 19.75 7.12
C GLU A 152 19.88 19.17 6.77
N GLY A 153 20.26 19.20 5.48
CA GLY A 153 21.53 18.63 4.99
C GLY A 153 21.66 17.11 5.23
N LYS A 154 20.51 16.41 5.35
CA LYS A 154 20.43 14.99 5.72
C LYS A 154 19.43 14.25 4.85
N SER A 155 19.53 12.92 4.84
CA SER A 155 18.48 12.07 4.31
C SER A 155 17.22 12.14 5.19
N VAL A 156 16.06 11.76 4.63
CA VAL A 156 14.81 11.71 5.39
C VAL A 156 14.92 10.72 6.56
N ASP A 157 15.57 9.56 6.35
CA ASP A 157 15.86 8.58 7.41
C ASP A 157 16.77 9.18 8.50
N GLY A 158 17.82 9.89 8.10
CA GLY A 158 18.74 10.55 9.04
C GLY A 158 18.04 11.61 9.88
N TYR A 159 17.18 12.42 9.27
CA TYR A 159 16.42 13.43 9.98
C TYR A 159 15.34 12.82 10.89
N PHE A 160 14.66 11.76 10.42
CA PHE A 160 13.71 11.02 11.24
C PHE A 160 14.36 10.47 12.53
N ARG A 161 15.53 9.84 12.43
CA ARG A 161 16.24 9.31 13.60
C ARG A 161 16.63 10.39 14.60
N GLU A 162 16.98 11.56 14.12
CA GLU A 162 17.28 12.72 14.98
C GLU A 162 16.04 13.23 15.72
N VAL A 163 14.94 13.42 15.00
CA VAL A 163 13.67 13.91 15.56
C VAL A 163 13.11 12.95 16.61
N PHE A 164 13.18 11.65 16.36
CA PHE A 164 12.63 10.61 17.24
C PHE A 164 13.65 9.98 18.19
N LYS A 165 14.94 10.38 18.13
CA LYS A 165 16.03 9.88 18.97
C LYS A 165 16.16 8.35 18.99
N CYS A 166 16.02 7.72 17.83
CA CYS A 166 16.14 6.26 17.64
C CYS A 166 17.36 5.90 16.77
#